data_99d0b74c49170cf7d03c5fd227d282bd
#
_entry.id   99d0b74c49170cf7d03c5fd227d282bd
#
_cell.length_a   1.000
_cell.length_b   1.000
_cell.length_c   1.000
_cell.angle_alpha   90.00
_cell.angle_beta   90.00
_cell.angle_gamma   90.00
#
_symmetry.space_group_name_H-M   'P 1'
#
loop_
_entity.id
_entity.type
_entity.pdbx_description
1 polymer ?
#
loop_
_entity_poly.entity_id
_entity_poly.type
_entity_poly.pdbx_seq_one_letter_code
_entity_poly.pdbx_strand_id
1 'polypeptide(L)'
;MKKIIFYLSDHGFGHIARTISIIAAAVRSRETHAYVVCGPRQNEFARQNLRLMLTAEEYGSITFRAEHTDIGLIVKEGTLDVDTDALTKATSAYLAELPERAKRESEWLKENRIDAALCDMPVWSIEACELAGVPLLYIGNFTWTELYREFLPERIWKAYAEYYGKSRQAMRYALHNQEMLAYLKNAERQETSVTARPFDKEAVAAIKSRHDRKLVFVALGMSAQFRKAVDVSGTPYDFYTTQGVPLAGDNVEVIPYTTVNTQDYIAAADYVITKAGWGTVSECLLAGKRMALFRRDGVLEDRTTIRLLEEKHLAASVTAEELCDISGIIKKLDRLDGSCGGFDDCAAEVAEKLCSL
;
A
#
# COMPACT_ATOMS: atom_id res chain seq x y z
N MET A 1 21.40 -5.11 20.15
CA MET A 1 20.57 -5.29 18.93
C MET A 1 19.13 -5.02 19.32
N LYS A 2 18.53 -3.96 18.74
CA LYS A 2 17.14 -3.56 18.99
C LYS A 2 16.18 -4.49 18.26
N LYS A 3 15.11 -4.92 18.92
CA LYS A 3 14.11 -5.82 18.34
C LYS A 3 12.85 -5.03 17.99
N ILE A 4 12.55 -4.92 16.72
CA ILE A 4 11.41 -4.17 16.20
C ILE A 4 10.43 -5.10 15.53
N ILE A 5 9.14 -4.96 15.83
CA ILE A 5 8.10 -5.76 15.18
C ILE A 5 7.23 -4.90 14.27
N PHE A 6 6.93 -5.39 13.09
CA PHE A 6 6.11 -4.75 12.07
C PHE A 6 4.81 -5.53 11.88
N TYR A 7 3.69 -4.96 12.30
CA TYR A 7 2.35 -5.53 12.11
C TYR A 7 1.70 -4.87 10.90
N LEU A 8 1.48 -5.66 9.85
CA LEU A 8 1.02 -5.16 8.56
C LEU A 8 -0.29 -5.82 8.15
N SER A 9 -1.19 -5.05 7.55
CA SER A 9 -2.41 -5.57 6.97
C SER A 9 -2.12 -6.64 5.92
N ASP A 10 -2.90 -7.70 5.93
CA ASP A 10 -2.90 -8.73 4.89
C ASP A 10 -3.98 -8.48 3.81
N HIS A 11 -4.64 -7.32 3.85
CA HIS A 11 -5.57 -6.89 2.81
C HIS A 11 -4.82 -6.32 1.59
N GLY A 12 -4.64 -7.16 0.57
CA GLY A 12 -3.90 -6.77 -0.63
C GLY A 12 -2.38 -6.68 -0.42
N PHE A 13 -1.69 -5.98 -1.31
CA PHE A 13 -0.23 -5.83 -1.28
C PHE A 13 0.23 -4.39 -0.99
N GLY A 14 -0.69 -3.42 -0.92
CA GLY A 14 -0.34 -2.01 -0.74
C GLY A 14 0.42 -1.73 0.54
N HIS A 15 -0.03 -2.30 1.65
CA HIS A 15 0.57 -2.13 2.98
C HIS A 15 1.98 -2.71 3.05
N ILE A 16 2.16 -3.96 2.63
CA ILE A 16 3.48 -4.58 2.62
C ILE A 16 4.43 -3.90 1.63
N ALA A 17 3.97 -3.52 0.43
CA ALA A 17 4.80 -2.87 -0.57
C ALA A 17 5.39 -1.54 -0.08
N ARG A 18 4.60 -0.72 0.64
CA ARG A 18 5.09 0.53 1.22
C ARG A 18 6.00 0.31 2.43
N THR A 19 5.78 -0.74 3.22
CA THR A 19 6.54 -0.96 4.46
C THR A 19 7.86 -1.69 4.23
N ILE A 20 8.04 -2.40 3.11
CA ILE A 20 9.30 -3.10 2.77
C ILE A 20 10.51 -2.17 2.87
N SER A 21 10.43 -0.95 2.35
CA SER A 21 11.54 0.04 2.38
C SER A 21 11.83 0.51 3.80
N ILE A 22 10.80 0.65 4.65
CA ILE A 22 10.96 0.98 6.07
C ILE A 22 11.66 -0.15 6.82
N ILE A 23 11.26 -1.42 6.56
CA ILE A 23 11.92 -2.61 7.14
C ILE A 23 13.40 -2.64 6.73
N ALA A 24 13.68 -2.45 5.44
CA ALA A 24 15.04 -2.43 4.93
C ALA A 24 15.89 -1.29 5.57
N ALA A 25 15.32 -0.10 5.71
CA ALA A 25 15.99 1.02 6.36
C ALA A 25 16.25 0.74 7.84
N ALA A 26 15.29 0.16 8.57
CA ALA A 26 15.45 -0.19 9.98
C ALA A 26 16.55 -1.26 10.18
N VAL A 27 16.62 -2.28 9.33
CA VAL A 27 17.65 -3.33 9.43
C VAL A 27 19.03 -2.78 9.10
N ARG A 28 19.15 -1.84 8.13
CA ARG A 28 20.43 -1.20 7.77
C ARG A 28 20.93 -0.24 8.84
N SER A 29 20.06 0.33 9.65
CA SER A 29 20.42 1.36 10.65
C SER A 29 21.18 0.86 11.87
N ARG A 30 21.79 -0.33 11.81
CA ARG A 30 22.62 -1.03 12.78
C ARG A 30 21.89 -1.76 13.92
N GLU A 31 22.29 -3.03 14.07
CA GLU A 31 21.92 -3.90 15.19
C GLU A 31 20.40 -4.05 15.43
N THR A 32 19.60 -3.91 14.37
CA THR A 32 18.15 -4.13 14.47
C THR A 32 17.79 -5.54 13.99
N HIS A 33 17.02 -6.26 14.80
CA HIS A 33 16.33 -7.47 14.39
C HIS A 33 14.86 -7.16 14.12
N ALA A 34 14.40 -7.38 12.90
CA ALA A 34 13.03 -7.10 12.48
C ALA A 34 12.16 -8.36 12.54
N TYR A 35 10.99 -8.27 13.17
CA TYR A 35 9.94 -9.27 13.08
C TYR A 35 8.85 -8.74 12.17
N VAL A 36 8.48 -9.48 11.11
CA VAL A 36 7.47 -9.06 10.13
C VAL A 36 6.26 -9.97 10.26
N VAL A 37 5.12 -9.40 10.64
CA VAL A 37 3.85 -10.10 10.86
C VAL A 37 2.83 -9.62 9.83
N CYS A 38 2.47 -10.49 8.90
CA CYS A 38 1.44 -10.25 7.88
C CYS A 38 0.94 -11.58 7.30
N GLY A 39 -0.03 -11.55 6.40
CA GLY A 39 -0.58 -12.74 5.77
C GLY A 39 0.47 -13.55 4.99
N PRO A 40 0.19 -14.85 4.72
CA PRO A 40 1.16 -15.73 4.05
C PRO A 40 1.63 -15.21 2.68
N ARG A 41 0.71 -14.66 1.88
CA ARG A 41 1.03 -14.10 0.55
C ARG A 41 1.88 -12.83 0.63
N GLN A 42 1.57 -11.97 1.61
CA GLN A 42 2.31 -10.74 1.87
C GLN A 42 3.71 -11.06 2.41
N ASN A 43 3.83 -12.09 3.24
CA ASN A 43 5.12 -12.58 3.72
C ASN A 43 6.02 -13.04 2.58
N GLU A 44 5.49 -13.83 1.63
CA GLU A 44 6.26 -14.28 0.48
C GLU A 44 6.70 -13.11 -0.40
N PHE A 45 5.81 -12.15 -0.65
CA PHE A 45 6.14 -10.92 -1.37
C PHE A 45 7.25 -10.11 -0.66
N ALA A 46 7.17 -9.98 0.67
CA ALA A 46 8.20 -9.31 1.46
C ALA A 46 9.55 -10.02 1.36
N ARG A 47 9.57 -11.35 1.47
CA ARG A 47 10.79 -12.17 1.37
C ARG A 47 11.49 -11.95 0.04
N GLN A 48 10.74 -11.99 -1.06
CA GLN A 48 11.28 -11.82 -2.42
C GLN A 48 11.88 -10.42 -2.59
N ASN A 49 11.16 -9.37 -2.22
CA ASN A 49 11.63 -8.00 -2.36
C ASN A 49 12.82 -7.70 -1.44
N LEU A 50 12.76 -8.09 -0.16
CA LEU A 50 13.85 -7.82 0.79
C LEU A 50 15.14 -8.56 0.44
N ARG A 51 15.06 -9.74 -0.18
CA ARG A 51 16.25 -10.43 -0.71
C ARG A 51 16.94 -9.68 -1.83
N LEU A 52 16.19 -8.90 -2.63
CA LEU A 52 16.79 -8.06 -3.68
C LEU A 52 17.38 -6.76 -3.12
N MET A 53 16.89 -6.30 -1.97
CA MET A 53 17.26 -5.02 -1.38
C MET A 53 18.40 -5.11 -0.38
N LEU A 54 18.60 -6.25 0.26
CA LEU A 54 19.44 -6.43 1.44
C LEU A 54 20.59 -7.41 1.15
N THR A 55 21.71 -7.23 1.84
CA THR A 55 22.77 -8.24 1.90
C THR A 55 22.28 -9.50 2.63
N ALA A 56 22.97 -10.61 2.49
CA ALA A 56 22.62 -11.86 3.18
C ALA A 56 22.62 -11.72 4.72
N GLU A 57 23.53 -10.92 5.27
CA GLU A 57 23.62 -10.63 6.70
C GLU A 57 22.42 -9.79 7.18
N GLU A 58 22.13 -8.69 6.48
CA GLU A 58 20.97 -7.84 6.77
C GLU A 58 19.65 -8.63 6.68
N TYR A 59 19.48 -9.44 5.62
CA TYR A 59 18.31 -10.28 5.45
C TYR A 59 18.18 -11.35 6.56
N GLY A 60 19.32 -11.88 7.05
CA GLY A 60 19.38 -12.80 8.19
C GLY A 60 18.88 -12.21 9.50
N SER A 61 18.82 -10.88 9.62
CA SER A 61 18.28 -10.18 10.78
C SER A 61 16.75 -10.02 10.74
N ILE A 62 16.05 -10.72 9.82
CA ILE A 62 14.58 -10.63 9.69
C ILE A 62 13.93 -11.97 10.01
N THR A 63 12.99 -11.95 10.92
CA THR A 63 12.10 -13.07 11.21
C THR A 63 10.71 -12.80 10.69
N PHE A 64 10.15 -13.71 9.91
CA PHE A 64 8.82 -13.59 9.33
C PHE A 64 7.82 -14.50 10.05
N ARG A 65 6.68 -13.94 10.41
CA ARG A 65 5.52 -14.64 10.97
C ARG A 65 4.34 -14.47 10.02
N ALA A 66 3.82 -15.59 9.51
CA ALA A 66 2.68 -15.58 8.59
C ALA A 66 1.38 -15.77 9.39
N GLU A 67 0.60 -14.69 9.52
CA GLU A 67 -0.66 -14.67 10.27
C GLU A 67 -1.68 -13.79 9.55
N HIS A 68 -2.96 -14.13 9.65
CA HIS A 68 -4.01 -13.20 9.25
C HIS A 68 -4.07 -12.04 10.24
N THR A 69 -3.91 -10.83 9.77
CA THR A 69 -3.75 -9.65 10.61
C THR A 69 -5.01 -8.80 10.71
N ASP A 70 -5.80 -8.70 9.65
CA ASP A 70 -7.06 -7.96 9.64
C ASP A 70 -8.06 -8.53 8.61
N ILE A 71 -9.23 -7.88 8.50
CA ILE A 71 -10.29 -8.34 7.61
C ILE A 71 -10.25 -7.59 6.26
N GLY A 72 -9.92 -6.29 6.27
CA GLY A 72 -10.00 -5.47 5.07
C GLY A 72 -11.44 -5.25 4.58
N LEU A 73 -11.61 -5.08 3.28
CA LEU A 73 -12.91 -5.03 2.62
C LEU A 73 -13.24 -6.36 1.97
N ILE A 74 -14.43 -6.87 2.20
CA ILE A 74 -14.97 -8.05 1.52
C ILE A 74 -15.90 -7.56 0.41
N VAL A 75 -15.63 -7.98 -0.82
CA VAL A 75 -16.44 -7.63 -1.99
C VAL A 75 -17.24 -8.82 -2.47
N LYS A 76 -18.39 -8.56 -3.08
CA LYS A 76 -19.24 -9.58 -3.69
C LYS A 76 -18.52 -10.19 -4.88
N GLU A 77 -18.67 -11.50 -5.06
CA GLU A 77 -18.05 -12.23 -6.17
C GLU A 77 -18.42 -11.60 -7.52
N GLY A 78 -17.41 -11.37 -8.36
CA GLY A 78 -17.58 -10.81 -9.70
C GLY A 78 -17.94 -9.33 -9.74
N THR A 79 -17.91 -8.61 -8.63
CA THR A 79 -18.19 -7.16 -8.56
C THR A 79 -17.12 -6.41 -7.79
N LEU A 80 -17.26 -5.08 -7.74
CA LEU A 80 -16.46 -4.21 -6.86
C LEU A 80 -17.26 -3.73 -5.64
N ASP A 81 -18.51 -4.19 -5.50
CA ASP A 81 -19.40 -3.79 -4.41
C ASP A 81 -19.01 -4.51 -3.12
N VAL A 82 -19.06 -3.78 -2.02
CA VAL A 82 -18.79 -4.34 -0.70
C VAL A 82 -19.93 -5.29 -0.30
N ASP A 83 -19.58 -6.49 0.13
CA ASP A 83 -20.50 -7.43 0.77
C ASP A 83 -20.63 -7.06 2.25
N THR A 84 -21.61 -6.22 2.55
CA THR A 84 -21.82 -5.68 3.90
C THR A 84 -22.20 -6.75 4.92
N ASP A 85 -22.89 -7.81 4.52
CA ASP A 85 -23.28 -8.90 5.42
C ASP A 85 -22.08 -9.78 5.77
N ALA A 86 -21.31 -10.20 4.76
CA ALA A 86 -20.07 -10.96 4.97
C ALA A 86 -19.06 -10.15 5.77
N LEU A 87 -18.90 -8.86 5.45
CA LEU A 87 -18.00 -7.95 6.16
C LEU A 87 -18.44 -7.74 7.62
N THR A 88 -19.74 -7.55 7.87
CA THR A 88 -20.28 -7.41 9.24
C THR A 88 -20.03 -8.67 10.07
N LYS A 89 -20.23 -9.85 9.49
CA LYS A 89 -19.99 -11.13 10.16
C LYS A 89 -18.50 -11.31 10.48
N ALA A 90 -17.63 -11.09 9.50
CA ALA A 90 -16.18 -11.27 9.67
C ALA A 90 -15.59 -10.29 10.70
N THR A 91 -15.95 -9.00 10.62
CA THR A 91 -15.47 -7.99 11.56
C THR A 91 -16.00 -8.18 12.97
N SER A 92 -17.25 -8.68 13.12
CA SER A 92 -17.80 -9.02 14.44
C SER A 92 -17.05 -10.19 15.08
N ALA A 93 -16.73 -11.24 14.30
CA ALA A 93 -15.92 -12.38 14.78
C ALA A 93 -14.51 -11.94 15.16
N TYR A 94 -13.86 -11.16 14.31
CA TYR A 94 -12.54 -10.60 14.57
C TYR A 94 -12.49 -9.79 15.88
N LEU A 95 -13.46 -8.90 16.10
CA LEU A 95 -13.53 -8.10 17.33
C LEU A 95 -13.79 -8.97 18.58
N ALA A 96 -14.55 -10.05 18.46
CA ALA A 96 -14.78 -10.98 19.57
C ALA A 96 -13.50 -11.74 19.97
N GLU A 97 -12.64 -12.08 19.04
CA GLU A 97 -11.37 -12.78 19.27
C GLU A 97 -10.21 -11.84 19.68
N LEU A 98 -10.34 -10.54 19.38
CA LEU A 98 -9.27 -9.56 19.53
C LEU A 98 -8.69 -9.50 20.94
N PRO A 99 -9.46 -9.47 22.05
CA PRO A 99 -8.87 -9.36 23.39
C PRO A 99 -7.93 -10.53 23.73
N GLU A 100 -8.35 -11.75 23.44
CA GLU A 100 -7.55 -12.95 23.70
C GLU A 100 -6.33 -13.02 22.78
N ARG A 101 -6.46 -12.59 21.53
CA ARG A 101 -5.34 -12.49 20.60
C ARG A 101 -4.31 -11.46 21.09
N ALA A 102 -4.77 -10.27 21.44
CA ALA A 102 -3.89 -9.21 21.95
C ALA A 102 -3.18 -9.62 23.24
N LYS A 103 -3.86 -10.34 24.14
CA LYS A 103 -3.25 -10.87 25.35
C LYS A 103 -2.12 -11.87 25.03
N ARG A 104 -2.37 -12.88 24.20
CA ARG A 104 -1.34 -13.85 23.81
C ARG A 104 -0.14 -13.16 23.15
N GLU A 105 -0.40 -12.19 22.27
CA GLU A 105 0.67 -11.43 21.64
C GLU A 105 1.43 -10.55 22.64
N SER A 106 0.75 -9.97 23.62
CA SER A 106 1.43 -9.18 24.66
C SER A 106 2.40 -10.02 25.50
N GLU A 107 2.06 -11.26 25.77
CA GLU A 107 2.93 -12.21 26.44
C GLU A 107 4.16 -12.53 25.56
N TRP A 108 3.93 -12.82 24.27
CA TRP A 108 5.00 -13.07 23.29
C TRP A 108 5.96 -11.88 23.16
N LEU A 109 5.42 -10.63 23.09
CA LEU A 109 6.21 -9.40 23.04
C LEU A 109 7.16 -9.27 24.24
N LYS A 110 6.67 -9.55 25.44
CA LYS A 110 7.47 -9.54 26.69
C LYS A 110 8.53 -10.62 26.69
N GLU A 111 8.17 -11.87 26.36
CA GLU A 111 9.09 -13.02 26.32
C GLU A 111 10.24 -12.79 25.32
N ASN A 112 9.93 -12.21 24.17
CA ASN A 112 10.92 -11.92 23.13
C ASN A 112 11.64 -10.59 23.31
N ARG A 113 11.27 -9.81 24.33
CA ARG A 113 11.86 -8.50 24.66
C ARG A 113 11.85 -7.58 23.44
N ILE A 114 10.66 -7.35 22.89
CA ILE A 114 10.47 -6.43 21.78
C ILE A 114 10.59 -4.99 22.29
N ASP A 115 11.42 -4.19 21.64
CA ASP A 115 11.73 -2.83 22.05
C ASP A 115 10.76 -1.79 21.47
N ALA A 116 10.27 -2.02 20.24
CA ALA A 116 9.34 -1.12 19.58
C ALA A 116 8.49 -1.86 18.52
N ALA A 117 7.34 -1.28 18.17
CA ALA A 117 6.45 -1.81 17.17
C ALA A 117 6.04 -0.74 16.14
N LEU A 118 5.84 -1.17 14.89
CA LEU A 118 5.14 -0.42 13.86
C LEU A 118 3.81 -1.10 13.57
N CYS A 119 2.73 -0.33 13.52
CA CYS A 119 1.41 -0.80 13.10
C CYS A 119 0.99 -0.09 11.82
N ASP A 120 0.81 -0.88 10.75
CA ASP A 120 0.15 -0.46 9.52
C ASP A 120 -1.16 -1.24 9.39
N MET A 121 -2.19 -0.74 10.04
CA MET A 121 -3.61 -1.13 10.11
C MET A 121 -4.04 -2.08 11.24
N PRO A 122 -3.41 -3.23 11.59
CA PRO A 122 -4.03 -4.23 12.46
C PRO A 122 -4.26 -3.75 13.90
N VAL A 123 -5.51 -3.50 14.28
CA VAL A 123 -5.88 -2.89 15.59
C VAL A 123 -5.52 -3.76 16.81
N TRP A 124 -5.52 -5.10 16.66
CA TRP A 124 -5.12 -5.99 17.77
C TRP A 124 -3.67 -5.79 18.21
N SER A 125 -2.79 -5.36 17.31
CA SER A 125 -1.40 -5.08 17.61
C SER A 125 -1.24 -3.85 18.51
N ILE A 126 -2.12 -2.85 18.35
CA ILE A 126 -2.16 -1.66 19.22
C ILE A 126 -2.50 -2.09 20.63
N GLU A 127 -3.53 -2.93 20.80
CA GLU A 127 -3.91 -3.49 22.10
C GLU A 127 -2.81 -4.35 22.71
N ALA A 128 -2.19 -5.21 21.92
CA ALA A 128 -1.11 -6.08 22.39
C ALA A 128 0.09 -5.26 22.90
N CYS A 129 0.47 -4.21 22.19
CA CYS A 129 1.57 -3.32 22.59
C CYS A 129 1.23 -2.50 23.85
N GLU A 130 0.00 -2.00 23.97
CA GLU A 130 -0.47 -1.33 25.20
C GLU A 130 -0.39 -2.28 26.42
N LEU A 131 -0.86 -3.52 26.28
CA LEU A 131 -0.79 -4.55 27.34
C LEU A 131 0.66 -4.98 27.67
N ALA A 132 1.53 -4.94 26.68
CA ALA A 132 2.94 -5.30 26.87
C ALA A 132 3.80 -4.14 27.41
N GLY A 133 3.36 -2.89 27.29
CA GLY A 133 4.16 -1.70 27.56
C GLY A 133 5.21 -1.46 26.47
N VAL A 134 5.00 -1.97 25.24
CA VAL A 134 5.89 -1.78 24.09
C VAL A 134 5.46 -0.52 23.35
N PRO A 135 6.34 0.47 23.12
CA PRO A 135 6.01 1.66 22.36
C PRO A 135 5.67 1.27 20.91
N LEU A 136 4.59 1.88 20.39
CA LEU A 136 4.08 1.59 19.05
C LEU A 136 3.93 2.86 18.24
N LEU A 137 4.46 2.85 17.03
CA LEU A 137 4.22 3.84 16.00
C LEU A 137 3.12 3.34 15.04
N TYR A 138 1.98 4.01 15.01
CA TYR A 138 1.01 3.82 13.94
C TYR A 138 1.46 4.59 12.70
N ILE A 139 1.34 3.97 11.52
CA ILE A 139 1.59 4.65 10.24
C ILE A 139 0.48 4.32 9.24
N GLY A 140 -0.01 5.33 8.53
CA GLY A 140 -1.06 5.10 7.54
C GLY A 140 -1.51 6.36 6.81
N ASN A 141 -2.33 6.16 5.78
CA ASN A 141 -3.04 7.22 5.05
C ASN A 141 -4.55 7.23 5.37
N PHE A 142 -5.04 6.22 6.09
CA PHE A 142 -6.40 6.09 6.61
C PHE A 142 -6.38 5.09 7.78
N THR A 143 -7.52 4.94 8.49
CA THR A 143 -7.78 3.83 9.42
C THR A 143 -8.96 2.99 8.91
N TRP A 144 -9.13 1.76 9.39
CA TRP A 144 -10.33 1.00 9.02
C TRP A 144 -11.63 1.65 9.52
N THR A 145 -11.55 2.55 10.50
CA THR A 145 -12.73 3.17 11.10
C THR A 145 -13.55 3.97 10.10
N GLU A 146 -12.92 4.89 9.35
CA GLU A 146 -13.64 5.72 8.38
C GLU A 146 -14.17 4.90 7.21
N LEU A 147 -13.47 3.85 6.78
CA LEU A 147 -13.94 2.95 5.73
C LEU A 147 -15.15 2.14 6.23
N TYR A 148 -15.02 1.53 7.40
CA TYR A 148 -16.08 0.71 7.97
C TYR A 148 -17.33 1.50 8.34
N ARG A 149 -17.21 2.78 8.68
CA ARG A 149 -18.35 3.65 8.96
C ARG A 149 -19.32 3.76 7.77
N GLU A 150 -18.85 3.61 6.55
CA GLU A 150 -19.69 3.64 5.35
C GLU A 150 -20.56 2.37 5.20
N PHE A 151 -20.12 1.23 5.76
CA PHE A 151 -20.71 -0.07 5.46
C PHE A 151 -21.24 -0.83 6.67
N LEU A 152 -20.69 -0.56 7.86
CA LEU A 152 -20.88 -1.41 9.03
C LEU A 152 -21.71 -0.74 10.12
N PRO A 153 -22.43 -1.53 10.95
CA PRO A 153 -23.13 -1.03 12.13
C PRO A 153 -22.20 -0.23 13.05
N GLU A 154 -22.77 0.79 13.69
CA GLU A 154 -22.08 1.74 14.56
C GLU A 154 -21.20 1.08 15.63
N ARG A 155 -21.69 0.01 16.25
CA ARG A 155 -20.97 -0.75 17.29
C ARG A 155 -19.61 -1.28 16.79
N ILE A 156 -19.49 -1.63 15.48
CA ILE A 156 -18.28 -2.21 14.91
C ILE A 156 -17.24 -1.11 14.65
N TRP A 157 -17.56 -0.09 13.85
CA TRP A 157 -16.59 0.94 13.55
C TRP A 157 -16.18 1.77 14.78
N LYS A 158 -17.07 1.93 15.77
CA LYS A 158 -16.71 2.55 17.06
C LYS A 158 -15.72 1.70 17.85
N ALA A 159 -15.86 0.38 17.85
CA ALA A 159 -14.87 -0.49 18.49
C ALA A 159 -13.48 -0.34 17.84
N TYR A 160 -13.40 -0.28 16.50
CA TYR A 160 -12.15 0.03 15.82
C TYR A 160 -11.59 1.41 16.22
N ALA A 161 -12.45 2.44 16.29
CA ALA A 161 -12.06 3.77 16.71
C ALA A 161 -11.47 3.80 18.12
N GLU A 162 -12.02 3.00 19.04
CA GLU A 162 -11.49 2.87 20.40
C GLU A 162 -10.08 2.28 20.42
N TYR A 163 -9.81 1.24 19.62
CA TYR A 163 -8.48 0.66 19.50
C TYR A 163 -7.48 1.62 18.87
N TYR A 164 -7.82 2.28 17.75
CA TYR A 164 -6.94 3.30 17.16
C TYR A 164 -6.68 4.46 18.13
N GLY A 165 -7.67 4.84 18.96
CA GLY A 165 -7.54 5.87 19.98
C GLY A 165 -6.54 5.55 21.09
N LYS A 166 -6.07 4.30 21.22
CA LYS A 166 -5.01 3.90 22.15
C LYS A 166 -3.60 4.21 21.64
N SER A 167 -3.44 4.48 20.33
CA SER A 167 -2.15 4.86 19.77
C SER A 167 -1.61 6.13 20.42
N ARG A 168 -0.33 6.13 20.82
CA ARG A 168 0.35 7.27 21.42
C ARG A 168 1.20 8.04 20.45
N GLN A 169 1.65 7.40 19.38
CA GLN A 169 2.41 8.01 18.30
C GLN A 169 1.86 7.58 16.95
N ALA A 170 1.76 8.54 16.05
CA ALA A 170 1.28 8.29 14.70
C ALA A 170 2.02 9.13 13.67
N MET A 171 2.45 8.49 12.59
CA MET A 171 2.87 9.15 11.37
C MET A 171 1.79 8.98 10.30
N ARG A 172 1.39 10.08 9.69
CA ARG A 172 0.45 10.06 8.58
C ARG A 172 1.18 10.33 7.29
N TYR A 173 0.94 9.49 6.31
CA TYR A 173 1.46 9.72 4.96
C TYR A 173 0.85 10.99 4.34
N ALA A 174 1.58 11.63 3.44
CA ALA A 174 1.00 12.59 2.52
C ALA A 174 -0.21 11.96 1.79
N LEU A 175 -1.18 12.77 1.36
CA LEU A 175 -2.43 12.30 0.72
C LEU A 175 -3.30 11.40 1.64
N HIS A 176 -3.25 11.62 2.94
CA HIS A 176 -4.07 10.88 3.89
C HIS A 176 -5.52 11.38 3.96
N ASN A 177 -6.42 10.51 4.43
CA ASN A 177 -7.77 10.90 4.79
C ASN A 177 -7.75 11.71 6.09
N GLN A 178 -8.26 12.95 6.04
CA GLN A 178 -8.27 13.84 7.22
C GLN A 178 -9.11 13.30 8.38
N GLU A 179 -10.14 12.48 8.12
CA GLU A 179 -11.01 11.92 9.15
C GLU A 179 -10.25 10.96 10.09
N MET A 180 -9.18 10.30 9.61
CA MET A 180 -8.36 9.42 10.45
C MET A 180 -7.85 10.11 11.71
N LEU A 181 -7.64 11.43 11.65
CA LEU A 181 -7.11 12.20 12.78
C LEU A 181 -8.05 12.23 13.99
N ALA A 182 -9.36 12.08 13.76
CA ALA A 182 -10.34 11.98 14.83
C ALA A 182 -10.22 10.66 15.62
N TYR A 183 -9.74 9.61 14.96
CA TYR A 183 -9.56 8.29 15.57
C TYR A 183 -8.19 8.10 16.21
N LEU A 184 -7.20 8.88 15.79
CA LEU A 184 -5.86 8.95 16.40
C LEU A 184 -5.74 10.13 17.42
N LYS A 185 -6.81 10.41 18.14
CA LYS A 185 -6.98 11.62 18.98
C LYS A 185 -5.96 11.75 20.10
N ASN A 186 -5.45 10.64 20.62
CA ASN A 186 -4.51 10.62 21.73
C ASN A 186 -3.04 10.51 21.27
N ALA A 187 -2.80 10.38 19.96
CA ALA A 187 -1.46 10.24 19.42
C ALA A 187 -0.76 11.60 19.23
N GLU A 188 0.51 11.66 19.57
CA GLU A 188 1.41 12.64 18.98
C GLU A 188 1.51 12.35 17.49
N ARG A 189 1.13 13.32 16.64
CA ARG A 189 0.92 13.14 15.20
C ARG A 189 1.97 13.90 14.41
N GLN A 190 2.66 13.19 13.54
CA GLN A 190 3.61 13.75 12.58
C GLN A 190 3.15 13.45 11.17
N GLU A 191 3.30 14.38 10.25
CA GLU A 191 3.14 14.14 8.82
C GLU A 191 4.47 13.70 8.23
N THR A 192 4.42 12.73 7.33
CA THR A 192 5.57 12.29 6.54
C THR A 192 5.19 12.23 5.06
N SER A 193 6.16 12.02 4.19
CA SER A 193 5.94 11.98 2.76
C SER A 193 5.33 10.63 2.31
N VAL A 194 5.82 10.03 1.25
CA VAL A 194 5.40 8.71 0.75
C VAL A 194 6.58 7.74 0.83
N THR A 195 6.32 6.46 0.69
CA THR A 195 7.38 5.47 0.58
C THR A 195 7.04 4.42 -0.47
N ALA A 196 8.05 3.93 -1.18
CA ALA A 196 7.90 2.91 -2.20
C ALA A 196 9.14 2.01 -2.25
N ARG A 197 9.04 0.94 -3.02
CA ARG A 197 10.20 0.09 -3.33
C ARG A 197 11.22 0.90 -4.13
N PRO A 198 12.53 0.71 -3.90
CA PRO A 198 13.57 1.43 -4.64
C PRO A 198 13.54 1.05 -6.12
N PHE A 199 13.89 2.00 -6.98
CA PHE A 199 14.02 1.79 -8.41
C PHE A 199 15.45 1.37 -8.75
N ASP A 200 15.59 0.33 -9.57
CA ASP A 200 16.87 -0.07 -10.16
C ASP A 200 17.11 0.74 -11.44
N LYS A 201 18.05 1.66 -11.38
CA LYS A 201 18.36 2.57 -12.51
C LYS A 201 18.80 1.83 -13.77
N GLU A 202 19.53 0.72 -13.62
CA GLU A 202 19.99 -0.08 -14.75
C GLU A 202 18.81 -0.86 -15.37
N ALA A 203 17.97 -1.47 -14.55
CA ALA A 203 16.76 -2.12 -15.00
C ALA A 203 15.80 -1.14 -15.71
N VAL A 204 15.58 0.04 -15.14
CA VAL A 204 14.78 1.12 -15.75
C VAL A 204 15.33 1.52 -17.11
N ALA A 205 16.66 1.72 -17.22
CA ALA A 205 17.30 2.06 -18.50
C ALA A 205 17.16 0.92 -19.52
N ALA A 206 17.35 -0.32 -19.09
CA ALA A 206 17.20 -1.51 -19.94
C ALA A 206 15.76 -1.69 -20.44
N ILE A 207 14.75 -1.41 -19.61
CA ILE A 207 13.35 -1.44 -20.02
C ILE A 207 13.10 -0.37 -21.10
N LYS A 208 13.52 0.88 -20.85
CA LYS A 208 13.34 1.99 -21.80
C LYS A 208 14.01 1.73 -23.15
N SER A 209 15.21 1.17 -23.15
CA SER A 209 16.00 0.96 -24.38
C SER A 209 15.40 -0.07 -25.35
N ARG A 210 14.40 -0.84 -24.95
CA ARG A 210 13.68 -1.81 -25.81
C ARG A 210 12.60 -1.16 -26.68
N HIS A 211 12.30 0.11 -26.43
CA HIS A 211 11.18 0.81 -27.06
C HIS A 211 11.59 2.09 -27.74
N ASP A 212 11.23 2.23 -29.00
CA ASP A 212 11.42 3.48 -29.76
C ASP A 212 10.22 4.43 -29.61
N ARG A 213 9.09 3.90 -29.11
CA ARG A 213 7.85 4.66 -28.86
C ARG A 213 7.72 5.02 -27.39
N LYS A 214 6.86 6.00 -27.11
CA LYS A 214 6.48 6.30 -25.73
C LYS A 214 5.82 5.09 -25.06
N LEU A 215 6.22 4.81 -23.85
CA LEU A 215 5.82 3.62 -23.08
C LEU A 215 4.67 3.93 -22.13
N VAL A 216 3.61 3.14 -22.19
CA VAL A 216 2.45 3.22 -21.30
C VAL A 216 2.44 1.99 -20.40
N PHE A 217 2.48 2.20 -19.09
CA PHE A 217 2.28 1.14 -18.11
C PHE A 217 0.82 1.08 -17.67
N VAL A 218 0.19 -0.09 -17.75
CA VAL A 218 -1.23 -0.28 -17.39
C VAL A 218 -1.37 -1.39 -16.35
N ALA A 219 -1.82 -1.05 -15.13
CA ALA A 219 -2.01 -1.99 -14.04
C ALA A 219 -3.31 -1.71 -13.28
N LEU A 220 -4.32 -2.51 -13.52
CA LEU A 220 -5.67 -2.29 -12.96
C LEU A 220 -5.97 -3.16 -11.73
N GLY A 221 -5.00 -4.01 -11.33
CA GLY A 221 -5.13 -4.96 -10.24
C GLY A 221 -6.07 -6.13 -10.59
N MET A 222 -6.11 -7.13 -9.73
CA MET A 222 -6.89 -8.36 -9.96
C MET A 222 -8.41 -8.19 -9.86
N SER A 223 -8.90 -7.03 -9.42
CA SER A 223 -10.31 -6.77 -9.20
C SER A 223 -11.03 -6.09 -10.37
N ALA A 224 -10.31 -5.67 -11.41
CA ALA A 224 -10.93 -5.07 -12.59
C ALA A 224 -11.33 -6.17 -13.59
N GLN A 225 -12.62 -6.44 -13.71
CA GLN A 225 -13.13 -7.35 -14.74
C GLN A 225 -13.61 -6.53 -15.94
N PHE A 226 -12.84 -6.56 -17.01
CA PHE A 226 -13.25 -5.97 -18.28
C PHE A 226 -13.90 -7.03 -19.16
N ARG A 227 -15.05 -6.68 -19.74
CA ARG A 227 -15.83 -7.60 -20.57
C ARG A 227 -15.28 -7.77 -22.00
N LYS A 228 -14.44 -6.84 -22.45
CA LYS A 228 -13.86 -6.87 -23.81
C LYS A 228 -12.41 -6.41 -23.79
N ALA A 229 -11.59 -7.04 -24.62
CA ALA A 229 -10.25 -6.56 -24.90
C ALA A 229 -10.31 -5.22 -25.67
N VAL A 230 -9.42 -4.30 -25.31
CA VAL A 230 -9.22 -3.02 -25.99
C VAL A 230 -8.05 -3.19 -26.95
N ASP A 231 -8.33 -3.06 -28.25
CA ASP A 231 -7.30 -3.11 -29.28
C ASP A 231 -6.52 -1.78 -29.33
N VAL A 232 -5.21 -1.84 -29.10
CA VAL A 232 -4.30 -0.70 -29.10
C VAL A 232 -3.26 -0.74 -30.22
N SER A 233 -3.36 -1.70 -31.15
CA SER A 233 -2.39 -1.92 -32.25
C SER A 233 -2.15 -0.68 -33.12
N GLY A 234 -3.19 0.15 -33.32
CA GLY A 234 -3.10 1.37 -34.13
C GLY A 234 -2.57 2.59 -33.39
N THR A 235 -2.15 2.47 -32.15
CA THR A 235 -1.66 3.62 -31.37
C THR A 235 -0.15 3.83 -31.54
N PRO A 236 0.36 5.06 -31.37
CA PRO A 236 1.80 5.36 -31.45
C PRO A 236 2.54 5.06 -30.13
N TYR A 237 2.05 4.12 -29.33
CA TYR A 237 2.58 3.78 -28.02
C TYR A 237 2.94 2.30 -27.92
N ASP A 238 3.90 1.97 -27.06
CA ASP A 238 4.14 0.60 -26.60
C ASP A 238 3.57 0.43 -25.19
N PHE A 239 3.16 -0.77 -24.83
CA PHE A 239 2.47 -1.03 -23.58
C PHE A 239 3.13 -2.14 -22.79
N TYR A 240 3.34 -1.88 -21.49
CA TYR A 240 3.49 -2.91 -20.49
C TYR A 240 2.19 -3.03 -19.68
N THR A 241 1.70 -4.25 -19.53
CA THR A 241 0.48 -4.49 -18.77
C THR A 241 0.67 -5.63 -17.79
N THR A 242 0.02 -5.54 -16.62
CA THR A 242 -0.09 -6.67 -15.70
C THR A 242 -1.15 -7.65 -16.17
N GLN A 243 -1.06 -8.92 -15.74
CA GLN A 243 -2.07 -9.92 -16.07
C GLN A 243 -3.48 -9.46 -15.68
N GLY A 244 -4.46 -9.81 -16.51
CA GLY A 244 -5.87 -9.46 -16.31
C GLY A 244 -6.29 -8.09 -16.87
N VAL A 245 -5.35 -7.29 -17.38
CA VAL A 245 -5.67 -6.07 -18.13
C VAL A 245 -6.00 -6.47 -19.58
N PRO A 246 -7.18 -6.12 -20.10
CA PRO A 246 -7.64 -6.59 -21.40
C PRO A 246 -7.14 -5.69 -22.54
N LEU A 247 -5.83 -5.49 -22.67
CA LEU A 247 -5.23 -4.85 -23.85
C LEU A 247 -4.79 -5.90 -24.86
N ALA A 248 -5.04 -5.63 -26.13
CA ALA A 248 -4.64 -6.48 -27.25
C ALA A 248 -3.89 -5.65 -28.30
N GLY A 249 -2.81 -6.19 -28.84
CA GLY A 249 -1.98 -5.54 -29.86
C GLY A 249 -0.61 -6.19 -29.93
N ASP A 250 0.08 -6.01 -31.05
CA ASP A 250 1.48 -6.42 -31.27
C ASP A 250 2.47 -5.51 -30.49
N ASN A 251 1.99 -4.38 -30.03
CA ASN A 251 2.68 -3.39 -29.21
C ASN A 251 2.39 -3.54 -27.69
N VAL A 252 1.82 -4.70 -27.27
CA VAL A 252 1.49 -4.98 -25.87
C VAL A 252 2.34 -6.13 -25.33
N GLU A 253 3.09 -5.88 -24.27
CA GLU A 253 3.82 -6.89 -23.52
C GLU A 253 3.19 -7.09 -22.13
N VAL A 254 2.82 -8.35 -21.82
CA VAL A 254 2.27 -8.70 -20.51
C VAL A 254 3.39 -9.05 -19.56
N ILE A 255 3.50 -8.31 -18.48
CA ILE A 255 4.48 -8.55 -17.41
C ILE A 255 4.09 -9.86 -16.70
N PRO A 256 5.00 -10.83 -16.57
CA PRO A 256 4.73 -12.07 -15.86
C PRO A 256 4.31 -11.81 -14.40
N TYR A 257 3.35 -12.57 -13.89
CA TYR A 257 2.89 -12.47 -12.50
C TYR A 257 4.03 -12.68 -11.47
N THR A 258 5.08 -13.39 -11.87
CA THR A 258 6.27 -13.64 -11.05
C THR A 258 7.24 -12.47 -10.99
N THR A 259 6.98 -11.39 -11.73
CA THR A 259 7.85 -10.20 -11.74
C THR A 259 7.72 -9.47 -10.40
N VAL A 260 8.82 -9.42 -9.67
CA VAL A 260 8.88 -8.84 -8.33
C VAL A 260 9.04 -7.32 -8.38
N ASN A 261 9.82 -6.81 -9.35
CA ASN A 261 10.23 -5.41 -9.48
C ASN A 261 9.36 -4.60 -10.45
N THR A 262 8.05 -4.69 -10.33
CA THR A 262 7.11 -3.95 -11.21
C THR A 262 7.23 -2.43 -11.11
N GLN A 263 7.79 -1.90 -10.02
CA GLN A 263 8.07 -0.46 -9.86
C GLN A 263 9.07 0.07 -10.92
N ASP A 264 9.98 -0.77 -11.41
CA ASP A 264 10.94 -0.34 -12.45
C ASP A 264 10.25 -0.10 -13.79
N TYR A 265 9.19 -0.85 -14.10
CA TYR A 265 8.34 -0.59 -15.26
C TYR A 265 7.56 0.71 -15.13
N ILE A 266 7.09 1.06 -13.91
CA ILE A 266 6.46 2.36 -13.64
C ILE A 266 7.47 3.48 -13.87
N ALA A 267 8.69 3.35 -13.33
CA ALA A 267 9.73 4.34 -13.50
C ALA A 267 10.20 4.48 -14.97
N ALA A 268 10.15 3.39 -15.73
CA ALA A 268 10.48 3.38 -17.15
C ALA A 268 9.40 4.03 -18.03
N ALA A 269 8.12 3.94 -17.65
CA ALA A 269 7.00 4.40 -18.45
C ALA A 269 6.95 5.93 -18.59
N ASP A 270 6.45 6.41 -19.74
CA ASP A 270 6.11 7.82 -19.95
C ASP A 270 4.75 8.16 -19.36
N TYR A 271 3.81 7.21 -19.41
CA TYR A 271 2.46 7.34 -18.91
C TYR A 271 2.09 6.14 -18.04
N VAL A 272 1.32 6.39 -16.99
CA VAL A 272 0.83 5.33 -16.09
C VAL A 272 -0.69 5.40 -16.01
N ILE A 273 -1.34 4.24 -16.23
CA ILE A 273 -2.78 4.04 -16.08
C ILE A 273 -2.97 2.95 -15.02
N THR A 274 -3.54 3.28 -13.88
CA THR A 274 -3.62 2.33 -12.76
C THR A 274 -4.85 2.58 -11.90
N LYS A 275 -5.12 1.70 -10.94
CA LYS A 275 -6.06 1.99 -9.85
C LYS A 275 -5.37 2.88 -8.80
N ALA A 276 -6.15 3.53 -7.94
CA ALA A 276 -5.62 4.38 -6.87
C ALA A 276 -5.02 3.61 -5.69
N GLY A 277 -4.40 2.46 -5.93
CA GLY A 277 -3.73 1.69 -4.88
C GLY A 277 -2.48 2.40 -4.37
N TRP A 278 -2.39 2.58 -3.05
CA TRP A 278 -1.37 3.41 -2.41
C TRP A 278 0.07 3.07 -2.83
N GLY A 279 0.44 1.78 -2.88
CA GLY A 279 1.80 1.38 -3.26
C GLY A 279 2.17 1.87 -4.67
N THR A 280 1.29 1.65 -5.66
CA THR A 280 1.52 2.11 -7.05
C THR A 280 1.51 3.63 -7.16
N VAL A 281 0.62 4.31 -6.42
CA VAL A 281 0.59 5.79 -6.37
C VAL A 281 1.90 6.33 -5.82
N SER A 282 2.40 5.78 -4.72
CA SER A 282 3.68 6.19 -4.13
C SER A 282 4.86 5.96 -5.09
N GLU A 283 4.88 4.82 -5.78
CA GLU A 283 5.86 4.52 -6.81
C GLU A 283 5.81 5.54 -7.95
N CYS A 284 4.62 5.91 -8.42
CA CYS A 284 4.44 6.95 -9.43
C CYS A 284 4.96 8.32 -8.97
N LEU A 285 4.62 8.74 -7.75
CA LEU A 285 5.05 10.03 -7.20
C LEU A 285 6.58 10.10 -7.08
N LEU A 286 7.21 9.06 -6.52
CA LEU A 286 8.68 9.01 -6.37
C LEU A 286 9.40 8.85 -7.72
N ALA A 287 8.76 8.24 -8.72
CA ALA A 287 9.28 8.17 -10.09
C ALA A 287 9.00 9.45 -10.91
N GLY A 288 8.35 10.46 -10.33
CA GLY A 288 8.00 11.71 -11.01
C GLY A 288 6.93 11.55 -12.08
N LYS A 289 6.00 10.57 -11.93
CA LYS A 289 4.99 10.24 -12.93
C LYS A 289 3.64 10.86 -12.59
N ARG A 290 3.00 11.46 -13.59
CA ARG A 290 1.57 11.76 -13.58
C ARG A 290 0.80 10.51 -13.97
N MET A 291 -0.43 10.35 -13.45
CA MET A 291 -1.13 9.07 -13.58
C MET A 291 -2.61 9.24 -13.93
N ALA A 292 -3.13 8.34 -14.74
CA ALA A 292 -4.56 8.15 -14.93
C ALA A 292 -5.04 7.10 -13.92
N LEU A 293 -5.98 7.50 -13.06
CA LEU A 293 -6.46 6.68 -11.96
C LEU A 293 -7.88 6.20 -12.21
N PHE A 294 -8.02 4.88 -12.17
CA PHE A 294 -9.32 4.22 -12.31
C PHE A 294 -10.21 4.52 -11.12
N ARG A 295 -11.40 5.06 -11.40
CA ARG A 295 -12.39 5.36 -10.36
C ARG A 295 -13.04 4.09 -9.84
N ARG A 296 -12.99 3.91 -8.53
CA ARG A 296 -13.78 2.95 -7.76
C ARG A 296 -14.53 3.72 -6.69
N ASP A 297 -15.73 4.21 -7.05
CA ASP A 297 -16.49 5.14 -6.21
C ASP A 297 -16.92 4.51 -4.86
N GLY A 298 -16.98 3.19 -4.78
CA GLY A 298 -17.30 2.44 -3.55
C GLY A 298 -16.16 2.35 -2.51
N VAL A 299 -14.95 2.87 -2.79
CA VAL A 299 -13.81 2.76 -1.86
C VAL A 299 -13.33 4.13 -1.43
N LEU A 300 -13.48 4.47 -0.15
CA LEU A 300 -13.14 5.79 0.40
C LEU A 300 -11.66 6.15 0.19
N GLU A 301 -10.76 5.18 0.36
CA GLU A 301 -9.32 5.38 0.12
C GLU A 301 -9.05 5.85 -1.31
N ASP A 302 -9.65 5.18 -2.31
CA ASP A 302 -9.47 5.53 -3.72
C ASP A 302 -10.01 6.93 -4.00
N ARG A 303 -11.24 7.24 -3.54
CA ARG A 303 -11.85 8.58 -3.73
C ARG A 303 -10.99 9.68 -3.13
N THR A 304 -10.48 9.46 -1.92
CA THR A 304 -9.62 10.43 -1.24
C THR A 304 -8.31 10.64 -1.99
N THR A 305 -7.63 9.57 -2.36
CA THR A 305 -6.35 9.62 -3.07
C THR A 305 -6.50 10.29 -4.43
N ILE A 306 -7.52 9.93 -5.21
CA ILE A 306 -7.79 10.53 -6.52
C ILE A 306 -8.03 12.03 -6.36
N ARG A 307 -8.95 12.44 -5.48
CA ARG A 307 -9.27 13.85 -5.25
C ARG A 307 -8.03 14.68 -4.89
N LEU A 308 -7.22 14.20 -3.93
CA LEU A 308 -6.03 14.92 -3.49
C LEU A 308 -4.95 15.04 -4.57
N LEU A 309 -4.84 14.05 -5.46
CA LEU A 309 -3.91 14.08 -6.59
C LEU A 309 -4.43 14.97 -7.74
N GLU A 310 -5.74 14.98 -7.98
CA GLU A 310 -6.36 15.89 -8.96
C GLU A 310 -6.22 17.36 -8.52
N GLU A 311 -6.43 17.66 -7.22
CA GLU A 311 -6.19 18.99 -6.65
C GLU A 311 -4.74 19.48 -6.83
N LYS A 312 -3.78 18.52 -6.92
CA LYS A 312 -2.36 18.81 -7.16
C LYS A 312 -1.98 18.73 -8.64
N HIS A 313 -2.90 18.48 -9.52
CA HIS A 313 -2.70 18.27 -10.96
C HIS A 313 -1.69 17.14 -11.28
N LEU A 314 -1.68 16.09 -10.45
CA LEU A 314 -0.80 14.92 -10.59
C LEU A 314 -1.52 13.70 -11.14
N ALA A 315 -2.85 13.70 -11.11
CA ALA A 315 -3.66 12.63 -11.67
C ALA A 315 -4.88 13.15 -12.41
N ALA A 316 -5.38 12.33 -13.31
CA ALA A 316 -6.70 12.45 -13.92
C ALA A 316 -7.49 11.18 -13.66
N SER A 317 -8.71 11.28 -13.17
CA SER A 317 -9.58 10.10 -13.04
C SER A 317 -10.09 9.64 -14.40
N VAL A 318 -10.22 8.31 -14.53
CA VAL A 318 -10.73 7.65 -15.73
C VAL A 318 -11.74 6.57 -15.39
N THR A 319 -12.69 6.36 -16.30
CA THR A 319 -13.72 5.32 -16.17
C THR A 319 -13.37 4.07 -17.00
N ALA A 320 -14.14 3.00 -16.84
CA ALA A 320 -13.98 1.78 -17.63
C ALA A 320 -14.23 2.02 -19.13
N GLU A 321 -15.18 2.86 -19.46
CA GLU A 321 -15.53 3.21 -20.83
C GLU A 321 -14.40 3.98 -21.52
N GLU A 322 -13.74 4.87 -20.78
CA GLU A 322 -12.62 5.68 -21.30
C GLU A 322 -11.37 4.86 -21.63
N LEU A 323 -11.21 3.65 -21.07
CA LEU A 323 -10.11 2.75 -21.46
C LEU A 323 -10.13 2.38 -22.94
N CYS A 324 -11.29 2.44 -23.59
CA CYS A 324 -11.40 2.23 -25.03
C CYS A 324 -10.75 3.36 -25.86
N ASP A 325 -10.44 4.49 -25.23
CA ASP A 325 -9.74 5.64 -25.86
C ASP A 325 -8.45 6.01 -25.09
N ILE A 326 -7.43 5.16 -25.22
CA ILE A 326 -6.11 5.41 -24.62
C ILE A 326 -5.53 6.75 -25.05
N SER A 327 -5.72 7.15 -26.30
CA SER A 327 -5.23 8.45 -26.78
C SER A 327 -5.92 9.62 -26.08
N GLY A 328 -7.20 9.51 -25.77
CA GLY A 328 -7.93 10.48 -24.96
C GLY A 328 -7.42 10.55 -23.52
N ILE A 329 -7.11 9.41 -22.91
CA ILE A 329 -6.49 9.35 -21.57
C ILE A 329 -5.13 10.05 -21.58
N ILE A 330 -4.28 9.76 -22.56
CA ILE A 330 -2.95 10.37 -22.66
C ILE A 330 -3.05 11.89 -22.84
N LYS A 331 -3.99 12.37 -23.65
CA LYS A 331 -4.27 13.82 -23.76
C LYS A 331 -4.68 14.46 -22.43
N LYS A 332 -5.39 13.73 -21.56
CA LYS A 332 -5.69 14.22 -20.20
C LYS A 332 -4.39 14.33 -19.39
N LEU A 333 -3.51 13.32 -19.45
CA LEU A 333 -2.23 13.32 -18.74
C LEU A 333 -1.28 14.43 -19.22
N ASP A 334 -1.24 14.70 -20.52
CA ASP A 334 -0.41 15.78 -21.10
C ASP A 334 -0.83 17.19 -20.63
N ARG A 335 -2.08 17.36 -20.21
CA ARG A 335 -2.60 18.64 -19.67
C ARG A 335 -2.29 18.84 -18.19
N LEU A 336 -1.86 17.81 -17.49
CA LEU A 336 -1.49 17.96 -16.08
C LEU A 336 -0.17 18.74 -15.99
N ASP A 337 -0.11 19.70 -15.09
CA ASP A 337 1.06 20.56 -14.86
C ASP A 337 1.61 20.48 -13.43
N GLY A 338 1.05 19.59 -12.59
CA GLY A 338 1.53 19.31 -11.25
C GLY A 338 2.95 18.78 -11.20
N SER A 339 3.66 19.06 -10.12
CA SER A 339 5.03 18.59 -9.87
C SER A 339 5.06 17.58 -8.74
N CYS A 340 5.72 16.45 -8.99
CA CYS A 340 6.01 15.44 -7.96
C CYS A 340 7.18 15.83 -7.03
N GLY A 341 7.87 16.95 -7.26
CA GLY A 341 9.06 17.36 -6.50
C GLY A 341 8.83 17.69 -5.03
N GLY A 342 7.59 17.61 -4.53
CA GLY A 342 7.26 17.72 -3.10
C GLY A 342 7.09 16.38 -2.39
N PHE A 343 7.40 15.26 -3.05
CA PHE A 343 7.32 13.92 -2.48
C PHE A 343 8.69 13.27 -2.45
N ASP A 344 9.11 12.88 -1.24
CA ASP A 344 10.38 12.20 -0.98
C ASP A 344 10.10 10.83 -0.34
N ASP A 345 11.05 9.90 -0.46
CA ASP A 345 10.95 8.62 0.22
C ASP A 345 11.20 8.77 1.72
N CYS A 346 10.17 8.55 2.53
CA CYS A 346 10.22 8.70 3.98
C CYS A 346 10.70 7.44 4.73
N ALA A 347 11.13 6.39 4.04
CA ALA A 347 11.48 5.12 4.69
C ALA A 347 12.54 5.27 5.79
N ALA A 348 13.57 6.06 5.54
CA ALA A 348 14.65 6.33 6.52
C ALA A 348 14.14 7.14 7.73
N GLU A 349 13.33 8.17 7.50
CA GLU A 349 12.71 8.99 8.56
C GLU A 349 11.85 8.14 9.50
N VAL A 350 10.99 7.28 8.93
CA VAL A 350 10.13 6.38 9.70
C VAL A 350 10.95 5.35 10.49
N ALA A 351 11.98 4.77 9.86
CA ALA A 351 12.87 3.83 10.54
C ALA A 351 13.64 4.49 11.70
N GLU A 352 14.14 5.72 11.52
CA GLU A 352 14.82 6.48 12.58
C GLU A 352 13.87 6.77 13.73
N LYS A 353 12.66 7.26 13.45
CA LYS A 353 11.62 7.49 14.47
C LYS A 353 11.33 6.20 15.25
N LEU A 354 11.15 5.08 14.56
CA LEU A 354 10.88 3.78 15.16
C LEU A 354 12.07 3.28 16.02
N CYS A 355 13.29 3.51 15.56
CA CYS A 355 14.50 3.20 16.32
C CYS A 355 14.70 4.11 17.54
N SER A 356 14.09 5.28 17.60
CA SER A 356 14.18 6.20 18.73
C SER A 356 13.15 5.92 19.85
N LEU A 357 12.13 5.10 19.59
CA LEU A 357 11.16 4.65 20.57
C LEU A 357 11.79 3.69 21.59
#